data_2b1d4eafea2d842d75374c1d27292d55
#
_entry.id   2b1d4eafea2d842d75374c1d27292d55
#
_cell.length_a   1.000
_cell.length_b   1.000
_cell.length_c   1.000
_cell.angle_alpha   90.00
_cell.angle_beta   90.00
_cell.angle_gamma   90.00
#
_symmetry.space_group_name_H-M   'P 1'
#
loop_
_entity.id
_entity.type
_entity.pdbx_description
1 polymer ?
#
loop_
_entity_poly.entity_id
_entity_poly.type
_entity_poly.pdbx_seq_one_letter_code
_entity_poly.pdbx_strand_id
1 'polypeptide(L)'
;MPAAPQIQQTGKFSVFDRPGVKQHARTTGGRLTKASDGKIDQAEGVHIGGAFTPEPKPAFTAHRESVWDAAASRRAAQPAPEKKPITITLPDGNTKEGVAFETSPLTIALGISKQLAGRMCCARVTYASNVQITSVAINQFDEDDDVQSDVDKALLWDLARPLEGDCTLELLGFDSPEGKMVFWHSAAHLLGAALEQKYGAKLSIGPPVEGGFYYDAYMGQTSVSDKEFKELQQMVTKMCNAKHKFERLALTKEELLEMFSYNPFKTAIIQSKVPDGSMTTAYRSGPIIDLCMGPHVPDSGRVKAFEVLRASSAY
;
A
#
# COMPACT_ATOMS: atom_id res chain seq x y z
N MET A 1 10.83 29.85 11.21
CA MET A 1 10.76 28.46 10.73
C MET A 1 10.78 28.52 9.22
N PRO A 2 11.67 27.82 8.50
CA PRO A 2 11.60 27.76 7.06
C PRO A 2 10.32 27.04 6.67
N ALA A 3 9.58 27.60 5.71
CA ALA A 3 8.39 27.00 5.14
C ALA A 3 8.72 25.60 4.58
N ALA A 4 7.84 24.63 4.83
CA ALA A 4 7.96 23.29 4.26
C ALA A 4 8.06 23.41 2.72
N PRO A 5 8.93 22.64 2.06
CA PRO A 5 9.03 22.66 0.61
C PRO A 5 7.70 22.22 0.01
N GLN A 6 7.07 23.12 -0.75
CA GLN A 6 5.89 22.76 -1.54
C GLN A 6 6.32 21.76 -2.61
N ILE A 7 5.67 20.59 -2.62
CA ILE A 7 5.82 19.63 -3.70
C ILE A 7 5.28 20.29 -4.96
N GLN A 8 6.14 20.73 -5.85
CA GLN A 8 5.73 20.99 -7.21
C GLN A 8 5.48 19.64 -7.87
N GLN A 9 4.21 19.29 -8.05
CA GLN A 9 3.83 18.15 -8.89
C GLN A 9 4.25 18.48 -10.31
N THR A 10 5.42 17.98 -10.67
CA THR A 10 5.98 18.15 -11.99
C THR A 10 5.63 16.91 -12.80
N GLY A 11 4.76 17.10 -13.78
CA GLY A 11 4.49 16.10 -14.79
C GLY A 11 3.17 15.34 -14.62
N LYS A 12 2.74 14.81 -15.72
CA LYS A 12 1.55 14.00 -15.87
C LYS A 12 1.72 12.71 -15.06
N PHE A 13 1.33 12.74 -13.77
CA PHE A 13 0.88 11.50 -13.19
C PHE A 13 -0.27 11.03 -14.08
N SER A 14 -0.16 9.85 -14.65
CA SER A 14 -1.32 9.20 -15.20
C SER A 14 -2.21 8.86 -14.00
N VAL A 15 -3.05 9.83 -13.63
CA VAL A 15 -4.16 9.57 -12.76
C VAL A 15 -4.98 8.54 -13.49
N PHE A 16 -5.24 7.42 -12.86
CA PHE A 16 -6.06 6.37 -13.41
C PHE A 16 -7.35 6.95 -13.94
N ASP A 17 -7.62 6.81 -15.23
CA ASP A 17 -8.96 6.92 -15.78
C ASP A 17 -9.76 5.73 -15.26
N ARG A 18 -10.27 5.84 -14.04
CA ARG A 18 -11.36 4.97 -13.62
C ARG A 18 -12.57 5.35 -14.44
N PRO A 19 -13.31 4.41 -15.05
CA PRO A 19 -14.57 4.72 -15.68
C PRO A 19 -15.48 5.40 -14.64
N GLY A 20 -15.82 6.67 -14.86
CA GLY A 20 -16.66 7.48 -13.97
C GLY A 20 -15.95 8.50 -13.10
N VAL A 21 -14.62 8.55 -13.04
CA VAL A 21 -13.88 9.60 -12.33
C VAL A 21 -13.78 10.83 -13.22
N LYS A 22 -14.40 11.93 -12.82
CA LYS A 22 -14.24 13.24 -13.48
C LYS A 22 -12.80 13.68 -13.29
N GLN A 23 -12.13 14.05 -14.39
CA GLN A 23 -10.81 14.69 -14.31
C GLN A 23 -10.96 16.00 -13.53
N HIS A 24 -10.46 16.05 -12.30
CA HIS A 24 -10.40 17.30 -11.56
C HIS A 24 -9.37 18.23 -12.18
N ALA A 25 -9.75 19.49 -12.29
CA ALA A 25 -8.86 20.55 -12.77
C ALA A 25 -7.58 20.54 -11.94
N ARG A 26 -6.45 20.38 -12.63
CA ARG A 26 -5.13 20.42 -12.04
C ARG A 26 -4.97 21.72 -11.28
N THR A 27 -4.76 21.64 -9.98
CA THR A 27 -4.21 22.77 -9.24
C THR A 27 -2.88 23.12 -9.89
N THR A 28 -2.78 24.33 -10.40
CA THR A 28 -1.60 24.88 -11.06
C THR A 28 -0.47 25.07 -10.05
N GLY A 29 0.19 23.97 -9.65
CA GLY A 29 1.55 24.01 -9.16
C GLY A 29 2.46 24.45 -10.31
N GLY A 30 3.51 25.17 -10.01
CA GLY A 30 4.37 25.86 -10.96
C GLY A 30 4.63 25.14 -12.28
N ARG A 31 4.52 25.87 -13.36
CA ARG A 31 4.64 25.40 -14.73
C ARG A 31 6.08 24.99 -14.97
N LEU A 32 6.36 23.70 -15.15
CA LEU A 32 7.60 23.29 -15.76
C LEU A 32 7.63 23.75 -17.21
N THR A 33 8.55 24.63 -17.52
CA THR A 33 8.83 24.99 -18.91
C THR A 33 9.73 23.93 -19.53
N LYS A 34 9.37 23.43 -20.71
CA LYS A 34 10.28 22.61 -21.50
C LYS A 34 11.35 23.50 -22.07
N ALA A 35 12.61 23.10 -21.95
CA ALA A 35 13.69 23.71 -22.70
C ALA A 35 13.45 23.53 -24.22
N SER A 36 14.02 24.38 -25.02
CA SER A 36 13.86 24.38 -26.49
C SER A 36 14.33 23.08 -27.16
N ASP A 37 15.15 22.28 -26.48
CA ASP A 37 15.65 20.97 -26.91
C ASP A 37 14.75 19.79 -26.43
N GLY A 38 13.60 20.09 -25.82
CA GLY A 38 12.69 19.08 -25.30
C GLY A 38 13.06 18.54 -23.92
N LYS A 39 14.18 18.97 -23.33
CA LYS A 39 14.52 18.67 -21.94
C LYS A 39 13.68 19.53 -21.00
N ILE A 40 13.40 19.01 -19.83
CA ILE A 40 12.75 19.78 -18.78
C ILE A 40 13.80 20.71 -18.19
N ASP A 41 13.57 22.02 -18.32
CA ASP A 41 14.38 22.99 -17.57
C ASP A 41 14.21 22.69 -16.08
N GLN A 42 15.32 22.26 -15.49
CA GLN A 42 15.44 22.17 -14.06
C GLN A 42 15.58 23.62 -13.59
N ALA A 43 14.45 24.26 -13.28
CA ALA A 43 14.50 25.52 -12.55
C ALA A 43 15.47 25.30 -11.37
N GLU A 44 16.35 26.26 -11.15
CA GLU A 44 17.28 26.28 -10.01
C GLU A 44 16.51 26.05 -8.72
N GLY A 45 16.26 24.83 -8.34
CA GLY A 45 15.41 24.50 -7.21
C GLY A 45 15.46 23.02 -6.94
N VAL A 46 16.05 22.72 -5.88
CA VAL A 46 15.91 21.56 -5.01
C VAL A 46 15.17 20.38 -5.67
N HIS A 47 15.92 19.50 -6.28
CA HIS A 47 15.42 18.16 -6.58
C HIS A 47 14.94 17.53 -5.28
N ILE A 48 13.65 17.21 -5.17
CA ILE A 48 13.07 16.61 -3.95
C ILE A 48 13.87 15.35 -3.55
N GLY A 49 14.36 14.58 -4.52
CA GLY A 49 15.16 13.38 -4.28
C GLY A 49 16.58 13.64 -3.79
N GLY A 50 17.16 14.83 -4.06
CA GLY A 50 18.54 15.17 -3.74
C GLY A 50 19.58 14.35 -4.52
N ALA A 51 20.84 14.39 -4.07
CA ALA A 51 21.88 13.53 -4.60
C ALA A 51 21.54 12.06 -4.34
N PHE A 52 21.81 11.20 -5.32
CA PHE A 52 21.54 9.77 -5.20
C PHE A 52 22.75 8.96 -5.70
N THR A 53 23.16 8.01 -4.89
CA THR A 53 24.14 6.98 -5.27
C THR A 53 23.53 5.62 -4.97
N PRO A 54 23.53 4.67 -5.92
CA PRO A 54 23.02 3.33 -5.66
C PRO A 54 23.74 2.68 -4.48
N GLU A 55 22.96 2.20 -3.52
CA GLU A 55 23.44 1.52 -2.33
C GLU A 55 22.66 0.23 -2.10
N PRO A 56 23.18 -0.93 -2.47
CA PRO A 56 22.52 -2.20 -2.17
C PRO A 56 22.36 -2.42 -0.66
N LYS A 57 21.19 -2.89 -0.25
CA LYS A 57 20.82 -3.09 1.16
C LYS A 57 21.05 -1.84 2.01
N PRO A 58 20.36 -0.75 1.69
CA PRO A 58 20.63 0.57 2.25
C PRO A 58 20.44 0.59 3.77
N ALA A 59 21.25 1.40 4.46
CA ALA A 59 21.28 1.48 5.91
C ALA A 59 19.94 1.93 6.54
N PHE A 60 19.13 2.69 5.82
CA PHE A 60 17.84 3.18 6.31
C PHE A 60 16.83 2.04 6.59
N THR A 61 17.03 0.85 6.00
CA THR A 61 16.13 -0.29 6.26
C THR A 61 16.14 -0.71 7.73
N ALA A 62 17.31 -0.74 8.36
CA ALA A 62 17.42 -1.06 9.78
C ALA A 62 16.75 -0.04 10.68
N HIS A 63 16.87 1.27 10.36
CA HIS A 63 16.15 2.32 11.09
C HIS A 63 14.64 2.15 10.95
N ARG A 64 14.15 1.94 9.74
CA ARG A 64 12.73 1.73 9.46
C ARG A 64 12.16 0.52 10.20
N GLU A 65 12.90 -0.59 10.23
CA GLU A 65 12.55 -1.78 11.00
C GLU A 65 12.50 -1.49 12.50
N SER A 66 13.46 -0.76 13.04
CA SER A 66 13.50 -0.39 14.45
C SER A 66 12.28 0.47 14.85
N VAL A 67 11.88 1.44 14.02
CA VAL A 67 10.67 2.25 14.27
C VAL A 67 9.40 1.39 14.18
N TRP A 68 9.33 0.47 13.22
CA TRP A 68 8.22 -0.49 13.10
C TRP A 68 8.09 -1.34 14.37
N ASP A 69 9.18 -1.97 14.82
CA ASP A 69 9.15 -2.88 15.96
C ASP A 69 8.82 -2.14 17.26
N ALA A 70 9.31 -0.92 17.43
CA ALA A 70 8.96 -0.07 18.56
C ALA A 70 7.46 0.31 18.54
N ALA A 71 6.92 0.67 17.39
CA ALA A 71 5.51 0.99 17.24
C ALA A 71 4.62 -0.25 17.44
N ALA A 72 5.00 -1.40 16.88
CA ALA A 72 4.29 -2.67 17.06
C ALA A 72 4.24 -3.06 18.55
N SER A 73 5.35 -2.90 19.27
CA SER A 73 5.43 -3.16 20.71
C SER A 73 4.50 -2.22 21.50
N ARG A 74 4.46 -0.93 21.16
CA ARG A 74 3.52 0.03 21.80
C ARG A 74 2.06 -0.35 21.55
N ARG A 75 1.71 -0.80 20.35
CA ARG A 75 0.35 -1.25 20.01
C ARG A 75 -0.02 -2.54 20.76
N ALA A 76 0.91 -3.50 20.85
CA ALA A 76 0.70 -4.75 21.58
C ALA A 76 0.53 -4.53 23.10
N ALA A 77 1.11 -3.46 23.65
CA ALA A 77 0.95 -3.10 25.06
C ALA A 77 -0.39 -2.38 25.38
N GLN A 78 -1.14 -1.96 24.36
CA GLN A 78 -2.46 -1.37 24.56
C GLN A 78 -3.46 -2.43 25.02
N PRO A 79 -4.50 -2.06 25.79
CA PRO A 79 -5.56 -2.99 26.14
C PRO A 79 -6.14 -3.64 24.88
N ALA A 80 -6.20 -4.97 24.89
CA ALA A 80 -6.82 -5.69 23.79
C ALA A 80 -8.31 -5.31 23.68
N PRO A 81 -8.85 -5.16 22.46
CA PRO A 81 -10.26 -4.91 22.28
C PRO A 81 -11.09 -6.07 22.83
N GLU A 82 -12.30 -5.76 23.24
CA GLU A 82 -13.21 -6.76 23.81
C GLU A 82 -13.59 -7.80 22.77
N LYS A 83 -13.32 -9.05 23.07
CA LYS A 83 -13.70 -10.19 22.24
C LYS A 83 -15.15 -10.57 22.50
N LYS A 84 -15.98 -10.48 21.46
CA LYS A 84 -17.41 -10.84 21.51
C LYS A 84 -17.72 -11.87 20.44
N PRO A 85 -18.67 -12.78 20.67
CA PRO A 85 -19.23 -13.61 19.59
C PRO A 85 -19.76 -12.71 18.48
N ILE A 86 -19.51 -13.09 17.23
CA ILE A 86 -20.00 -12.41 16.04
C ILE A 86 -20.61 -13.40 15.05
N THR A 87 -21.58 -12.91 14.29
CA THR A 87 -22.20 -13.66 13.20
C THR A 87 -21.70 -13.12 11.86
N ILE A 88 -21.17 -14.00 11.03
CA ILE A 88 -20.63 -13.70 9.71
C ILE A 88 -21.54 -14.33 8.66
N THR A 89 -22.24 -13.51 7.88
CA THR A 89 -23.15 -13.96 6.82
C THR A 89 -22.40 -14.04 5.48
N LEU A 90 -22.46 -15.19 4.82
CA LEU A 90 -21.87 -15.42 3.52
C LEU A 90 -22.86 -15.08 2.39
N PRO A 91 -22.39 -14.92 1.13
CA PRO A 91 -23.26 -14.53 0.00
C PRO A 91 -24.41 -15.50 -0.30
N ASP A 92 -24.27 -16.75 0.09
CA ASP A 92 -25.31 -17.78 -0.05
C ASP A 92 -26.36 -17.77 1.09
N GLY A 93 -26.26 -16.81 2.00
CA GLY A 93 -27.12 -16.66 3.17
C GLY A 93 -26.72 -17.56 4.36
N ASN A 94 -25.74 -18.44 4.21
CA ASN A 94 -25.25 -19.24 5.32
C ASN A 94 -24.48 -18.35 6.31
N THR A 95 -24.62 -18.67 7.60
CA THR A 95 -23.91 -17.97 8.66
C THR A 95 -22.76 -18.81 9.23
N LYS A 96 -21.74 -18.12 9.71
CA LYS A 96 -20.63 -18.68 10.46
C LYS A 96 -20.48 -17.89 11.78
N GLU A 97 -20.26 -18.63 12.84
CA GLU A 97 -19.90 -18.03 14.12
C GLU A 97 -18.43 -17.68 14.15
N GLY A 98 -18.11 -16.58 14.81
CA GLY A 98 -16.74 -16.12 15.01
C GLY A 98 -16.59 -15.34 16.30
N VAL A 99 -15.40 -14.79 16.52
CA VAL A 99 -15.06 -13.91 17.64
C VAL A 99 -14.45 -12.63 17.11
N ALA A 100 -14.99 -11.49 17.52
CA ALA A 100 -14.48 -10.17 17.14
C ALA A 100 -12.99 -10.05 17.53
N PHE A 101 -12.19 -9.41 16.66
CA PHE A 101 -10.74 -9.23 16.83
C PHE A 101 -9.90 -10.53 16.89
N GLU A 102 -10.50 -11.67 16.55
CA GLU A 102 -9.81 -12.97 16.47
C GLU A 102 -10.09 -13.71 15.16
N THR A 103 -11.36 -13.82 14.79
CA THR A 103 -11.75 -14.52 13.56
C THR A 103 -11.48 -13.65 12.33
N SER A 104 -10.71 -14.16 11.38
CA SER A 104 -10.39 -13.46 10.12
C SER A 104 -11.13 -14.08 8.92
N PRO A 105 -11.29 -13.35 7.82
CA PRO A 105 -11.79 -13.92 6.56
C PRO A 105 -11.00 -15.15 6.10
N LEU A 106 -9.69 -15.18 6.36
CA LEU A 106 -8.85 -16.33 6.04
C LEU A 106 -9.24 -17.57 6.87
N THR A 107 -9.55 -17.37 8.15
CA THR A 107 -10.03 -18.45 9.03
C THR A 107 -11.34 -19.04 8.51
N ILE A 108 -12.26 -18.18 8.09
CA ILE A 108 -13.55 -18.61 7.48
C ILE A 108 -13.29 -19.37 6.18
N ALA A 109 -12.45 -18.84 5.29
CA ALA A 109 -12.09 -19.48 4.02
C ALA A 109 -11.45 -20.87 4.24
N LEU A 110 -10.55 -21.01 5.21
CA LEU A 110 -9.91 -22.28 5.58
C LEU A 110 -10.92 -23.28 6.14
N GLY A 111 -11.90 -22.82 6.90
CA GLY A 111 -13.00 -23.65 7.42
C GLY A 111 -13.92 -24.17 6.31
N ILE A 112 -13.99 -23.48 5.17
CA ILE A 112 -14.73 -23.96 3.99
C ILE A 112 -13.85 -24.94 3.19
N SER A 113 -12.67 -24.50 2.76
CA SER A 113 -11.74 -25.34 2.00
C SER A 113 -10.33 -24.69 1.93
N LYS A 114 -9.29 -25.50 2.08
CA LYS A 114 -7.89 -25.06 1.86
C LYS A 114 -7.66 -24.56 0.43
N GLN A 115 -8.33 -25.16 -0.55
CA GLN A 115 -8.20 -24.76 -1.94
C GLN A 115 -8.82 -23.37 -2.17
N LEU A 116 -10.00 -23.12 -1.60
CA LEU A 116 -10.65 -21.80 -1.64
C LEU A 116 -9.72 -20.75 -1.00
N ALA A 117 -9.34 -20.97 0.24
CA ALA A 117 -8.44 -20.07 0.96
C ALA A 117 -7.14 -19.76 0.19
N GLY A 118 -6.61 -20.77 -0.55
CA GLY A 118 -5.42 -20.65 -1.38
C GLY A 118 -5.58 -19.75 -2.61
N ARG A 119 -6.79 -19.48 -3.08
CA ARG A 119 -7.07 -18.69 -4.28
C ARG A 119 -7.59 -17.27 -3.98
N MET A 120 -8.04 -17.01 -2.76
CA MET A 120 -8.58 -15.70 -2.40
C MET A 120 -7.46 -14.67 -2.20
N CYS A 121 -7.71 -13.44 -2.64
CA CYS A 121 -6.79 -12.31 -2.53
C CYS A 121 -7.14 -11.40 -1.36
N CYS A 122 -8.42 -11.05 -1.21
CA CYS A 122 -8.95 -10.19 -0.17
C CYS A 122 -10.41 -10.57 0.15
N ALA A 123 -11.05 -9.78 0.99
CA ALA A 123 -12.48 -9.92 1.26
C ALA A 123 -13.18 -8.57 1.07
N ARG A 124 -14.49 -8.62 0.78
CA ARG A 124 -15.42 -7.52 0.91
C ARG A 124 -16.21 -7.74 2.18
N VAL A 125 -16.20 -6.77 3.08
CA VAL A 125 -16.86 -6.82 4.38
C VAL A 125 -17.82 -5.65 4.49
N THR A 126 -19.08 -5.93 4.84
CA THR A 126 -20.05 -4.90 5.21
C THR A 126 -20.49 -5.19 6.64
N TYR A 127 -20.15 -4.29 7.54
CA TYR A 127 -20.50 -4.41 8.94
C TYR A 127 -21.96 -4.04 9.21
N ALA A 128 -22.55 -4.64 10.22
CA ALA A 128 -23.88 -4.24 10.69
C ALA A 128 -23.82 -2.80 11.25
N SER A 129 -24.93 -2.08 11.14
CA SER A 129 -25.03 -0.64 11.49
C SER A 129 -24.68 -0.29 12.94
N ASN A 130 -24.73 -1.27 13.84
CA ASN A 130 -24.37 -1.14 15.25
C ASN A 130 -22.88 -1.43 15.54
N VAL A 131 -22.10 -1.82 14.53
CA VAL A 131 -20.67 -2.10 14.70
C VAL A 131 -19.86 -0.84 14.47
N GLN A 132 -19.16 -0.41 15.52
CA GLN A 132 -18.21 0.70 15.42
C GLN A 132 -16.85 0.13 15.04
N ILE A 133 -16.39 0.45 13.81
CA ILE A 133 -15.07 0.05 13.34
C ILE A 133 -14.03 0.91 14.04
N THR A 134 -13.19 0.26 14.85
CA THR A 134 -12.20 0.95 15.69
C THR A 134 -10.84 1.06 15.01
N SER A 135 -10.61 0.28 13.98
CA SER A 135 -9.32 0.28 13.29
C SER A 135 -9.24 1.35 12.21
N VAL A 136 -8.13 2.05 12.23
CA VAL A 136 -7.76 3.00 11.17
C VAL A 136 -7.75 2.26 9.84
N ALA A 137 -8.69 2.53 8.99
CA ALA A 137 -8.65 2.04 7.62
C ALA A 137 -9.87 2.41 6.81
N ILE A 138 -10.36 3.53 7.01
CA ILE A 138 -11.34 4.06 6.10
C ILE A 138 -10.57 5.00 5.20
N ASN A 139 -10.85 4.95 3.92
CA ASN A 139 -10.29 5.81 2.90
C ASN A 139 -10.54 7.30 3.24
N GLN A 140 -9.90 7.80 4.29
CA GLN A 140 -9.99 9.22 4.68
C GLN A 140 -9.25 10.13 3.71
N PHE A 141 -8.63 9.56 2.67
CA PHE A 141 -7.78 10.29 1.73
C PHE A 141 -8.23 10.22 0.28
N ASP A 142 -9.36 9.62 -0.03
CA ASP A 142 -10.02 9.80 -1.33
C ASP A 142 -10.68 11.18 -1.33
N GLU A 143 -10.09 12.12 -2.06
CA GLU A 143 -10.53 13.52 -2.15
C GLU A 143 -11.94 13.66 -2.76
N ASP A 144 -12.54 12.59 -3.23
CA ASP A 144 -13.79 12.57 -3.99
C ASP A 144 -15.03 12.11 -3.20
N ASP A 145 -14.87 11.69 -1.95
CA ASP A 145 -16.00 11.32 -1.14
C ASP A 145 -16.24 12.36 -0.03
N ASP A 146 -17.33 13.12 -0.13
CA ASP A 146 -18.04 13.69 1.01
C ASP A 146 -18.37 12.52 1.95
N VAL A 147 -17.42 12.18 2.82
CA VAL A 147 -17.55 11.04 3.75
C VAL A 147 -18.53 11.43 4.85
N GLN A 148 -19.81 11.38 4.53
CA GLN A 148 -20.79 10.99 5.52
C GLN A 148 -20.55 9.52 5.83
N SER A 149 -20.52 9.19 7.11
CA SER A 149 -20.37 7.85 7.67
C SER A 149 -21.48 6.93 7.16
N ASP A 150 -21.33 6.39 5.95
CA ASP A 150 -22.21 5.37 5.40
C ASP A 150 -21.87 4.05 6.07
N VAL A 151 -22.60 3.73 7.10
CA VAL A 151 -22.56 2.45 7.83
C VAL A 151 -22.83 1.26 6.90
N ASP A 152 -23.37 1.50 5.72
CA ASP A 152 -23.67 0.48 4.71
C ASP A 152 -22.56 0.33 3.64
N LYS A 153 -21.42 1.03 3.78
CA LYS A 153 -20.34 0.95 2.79
C LYS A 153 -19.54 -0.34 2.93
N ALA A 154 -19.49 -1.12 1.87
CA ALA A 154 -18.65 -2.31 1.79
C ALA A 154 -17.17 -1.94 1.78
N LEU A 155 -16.38 -2.55 2.65
CA LEU A 155 -14.96 -2.32 2.81
C LEU A 155 -14.15 -3.45 2.19
N LEU A 156 -13.05 -3.11 1.50
CA LEU A 156 -12.05 -4.11 1.14
C LEU A 156 -11.16 -4.40 2.36
N TRP A 157 -10.95 -5.68 2.64
CA TRP A 157 -10.36 -6.16 3.87
C TRP A 157 -9.27 -7.20 3.63
N ASP A 158 -8.17 -7.10 4.37
CA ASP A 158 -7.14 -8.14 4.32
C ASP A 158 -7.69 -9.46 4.79
N LEU A 159 -7.39 -10.55 4.09
CA LEU A 159 -7.86 -11.87 4.53
C LEU A 159 -7.34 -12.27 5.91
N ALA A 160 -6.14 -11.83 6.27
CA ALA A 160 -5.53 -12.15 7.57
C ALA A 160 -5.96 -11.20 8.70
N ARG A 161 -6.64 -10.08 8.39
CA ARG A 161 -7.08 -9.12 9.40
C ARG A 161 -8.34 -9.62 10.10
N PRO A 162 -8.37 -9.67 11.44
CA PRO A 162 -9.57 -10.07 12.19
C PRO A 162 -10.77 -9.16 11.89
N LEU A 163 -11.97 -9.75 11.90
CA LEU A 163 -13.24 -9.04 11.83
C LEU A 163 -13.55 -8.38 13.17
N GLU A 164 -14.25 -7.24 13.14
CA GLU A 164 -14.48 -6.40 14.33
C GLU A 164 -15.90 -6.52 14.88
N GLY A 165 -16.81 -7.18 14.17
CA GLY A 165 -18.21 -7.34 14.58
C GLY A 165 -19.02 -8.14 13.56
N ASP A 166 -20.34 -8.16 13.78
CA ASP A 166 -21.28 -8.80 12.85
C ASP A 166 -21.18 -8.18 11.46
N CYS A 167 -21.11 -9.02 10.44
CA CYS A 167 -20.89 -8.55 9.07
C CYS A 167 -21.39 -9.52 8.01
N THR A 168 -21.55 -9.01 6.80
CA THR A 168 -21.54 -9.83 5.59
C THR A 168 -20.13 -9.93 5.05
N LEU A 169 -19.74 -11.12 4.59
CA LEU A 169 -18.39 -11.42 4.12
C LEU A 169 -18.44 -12.08 2.76
N GLU A 170 -17.81 -11.45 1.77
CA GLU A 170 -17.55 -12.02 0.46
C GLU A 170 -16.05 -12.20 0.23
N LEU A 171 -15.63 -13.40 -0.13
CA LEU A 171 -14.24 -13.73 -0.43
C LEU A 171 -13.95 -13.45 -1.90
N LEU A 172 -12.93 -12.66 -2.18
CA LEU A 172 -12.59 -12.17 -3.52
C LEU A 172 -11.28 -12.80 -4.02
N GLY A 173 -11.35 -13.47 -5.14
CA GLY A 173 -10.20 -14.06 -5.85
C GLY A 173 -9.68 -13.15 -6.96
N PHE A 174 -8.63 -13.62 -7.66
CA PHE A 174 -8.05 -12.89 -8.80
C PHE A 174 -9.01 -12.70 -9.99
N ASP A 175 -10.05 -13.48 -10.07
CA ASP A 175 -11.12 -13.40 -11.07
C ASP A 175 -12.06 -12.20 -10.85
N SER A 176 -12.13 -11.65 -9.64
CA SER A 176 -12.84 -10.40 -9.36
C SER A 176 -11.98 -9.16 -9.65
N PRO A 177 -12.58 -8.02 -10.04
CA PRO A 177 -11.84 -6.78 -10.27
C PRO A 177 -11.05 -6.33 -9.06
N GLU A 178 -11.65 -6.37 -7.87
CA GLU A 178 -11.01 -5.93 -6.62
C GLU A 178 -9.92 -6.91 -6.17
N GLY A 179 -10.16 -8.21 -6.27
CA GLY A 179 -9.15 -9.22 -5.95
C GLY A 179 -7.94 -9.12 -6.87
N LYS A 180 -8.15 -8.84 -8.16
CA LYS A 180 -7.10 -8.59 -9.13
C LYS A 180 -6.31 -7.33 -8.78
N MET A 181 -7.00 -6.25 -8.43
CA MET A 181 -6.37 -4.99 -8.01
C MET A 181 -5.49 -5.19 -6.77
N VAL A 182 -6.00 -5.89 -5.75
CA VAL A 182 -5.25 -6.21 -4.52
C VAL A 182 -4.03 -7.09 -4.81
N PHE A 183 -4.17 -8.05 -5.71
CA PHE A 183 -3.07 -8.90 -6.15
C PHE A 183 -1.95 -8.08 -6.82
N TRP A 184 -2.29 -7.22 -7.77
CA TRP A 184 -1.31 -6.37 -8.46
C TRP A 184 -0.69 -5.33 -7.54
N HIS A 185 -1.48 -4.74 -6.65
CA HIS A 185 -0.97 -3.84 -5.61
C HIS A 185 0.08 -4.54 -4.74
N SER A 186 -0.19 -5.77 -4.31
CA SER A 186 0.77 -6.56 -3.53
C SER A 186 2.02 -6.92 -4.35
N ALA A 187 1.86 -7.24 -5.63
CA ALA A 187 2.99 -7.49 -6.53
C ALA A 187 3.84 -6.23 -6.77
N ALA A 188 3.22 -5.05 -6.82
CA ALA A 188 3.94 -3.77 -6.89
C ALA A 188 4.86 -3.55 -5.68
N HIS A 189 4.40 -3.88 -4.46
CA HIS A 189 5.26 -3.80 -3.27
C HIS A 189 6.48 -4.73 -3.36
N LEU A 190 6.32 -5.92 -3.94
CA LEU A 190 7.47 -6.83 -4.17
C LEU A 190 8.47 -6.27 -5.18
N LEU A 191 7.99 -5.55 -6.22
CA LEU A 191 8.86 -4.80 -7.13
C LEU A 191 9.59 -3.67 -6.40
N GLY A 192 8.86 -2.89 -5.61
CA GLY A 192 9.44 -1.84 -4.76
C GLY A 192 10.53 -2.38 -3.86
N ALA A 193 10.29 -3.52 -3.20
CA ALA A 193 11.28 -4.20 -2.37
C ALA A 193 12.55 -4.56 -3.15
N ALA A 194 12.40 -5.08 -4.38
CA ALA A 194 13.55 -5.43 -5.22
C ALA A 194 14.35 -4.18 -5.63
N LEU A 195 13.67 -3.09 -6.02
CA LEU A 195 14.32 -1.81 -6.37
C LEU A 195 15.07 -1.22 -5.17
N GLU A 196 14.43 -1.23 -4.00
CA GLU A 196 15.04 -0.72 -2.76
C GLU A 196 16.25 -1.55 -2.35
N GLN A 197 16.13 -2.88 -2.36
CA GLN A 197 17.22 -3.79 -1.97
C GLN A 197 18.41 -3.77 -2.95
N LYS A 198 18.14 -3.55 -4.23
CA LYS A 198 19.19 -3.54 -5.26
C LYS A 198 19.89 -2.19 -5.36
N TYR A 199 19.13 -1.10 -5.30
CA TYR A 199 19.63 0.24 -5.61
C TYR A 199 19.59 1.22 -4.43
N GLY A 200 18.91 0.89 -3.33
CA GLY A 200 18.58 1.87 -2.31
C GLY A 200 17.58 2.91 -2.81
N ALA A 201 16.74 2.53 -3.77
CA ALA A 201 15.78 3.41 -4.42
C ALA A 201 14.84 4.07 -3.41
N LYS A 202 14.60 5.38 -3.57
CA LYS A 202 13.58 6.09 -2.76
C LYS A 202 12.22 5.88 -3.41
N LEU A 203 11.43 5.01 -2.82
CA LEU A 203 10.12 4.61 -3.34
C LEU A 203 9.10 5.73 -3.22
N SER A 204 8.29 5.96 -4.27
CA SER A 204 7.17 6.90 -4.25
C SER A 204 5.85 6.16 -4.13
N ILE A 205 5.23 5.77 -5.23
CA ILE A 205 3.96 5.05 -5.27
C ILE A 205 4.02 3.84 -6.19
N GLY A 206 3.25 2.79 -5.83
CA GLY A 206 3.15 1.55 -6.60
C GLY A 206 1.71 1.11 -6.85
N PRO A 207 0.94 1.86 -7.69
CA PRO A 207 -0.45 1.55 -7.89
C PRO A 207 -0.66 0.37 -8.86
N PRO A 208 -1.76 -0.39 -8.70
CA PRO A 208 -2.25 -1.27 -9.74
C PRO A 208 -2.78 -0.45 -10.92
N VAL A 209 -2.67 -0.99 -12.13
CA VAL A 209 -3.19 -0.41 -13.38
C VAL A 209 -4.00 -1.45 -14.15
N GLU A 210 -4.72 -1.02 -15.19
CA GLU A 210 -5.34 -1.97 -16.10
C GLU A 210 -4.27 -2.84 -16.76
N GLY A 211 -4.35 -4.14 -16.52
CA GLY A 211 -3.42 -5.13 -17.08
C GLY A 211 -2.10 -5.32 -16.32
N GLY A 212 -1.94 -4.73 -15.11
CA GLY A 212 -0.72 -4.92 -14.33
C GLY A 212 -0.51 -3.92 -13.20
N PHE A 213 0.72 -3.46 -13.05
CA PHE A 213 1.13 -2.51 -12.02
C PHE A 213 2.46 -1.86 -12.41
N TYR A 214 2.84 -0.80 -11.72
CA TYR A 214 4.18 -0.23 -11.76
C TYR A 214 4.64 0.20 -10.36
N TYR A 215 5.89 0.60 -10.24
CA TYR A 215 6.39 1.26 -9.05
C TYR A 215 7.27 2.46 -9.42
N ASP A 216 6.89 3.64 -8.99
CA ASP A 216 7.68 4.86 -9.16
C ASP A 216 8.74 4.95 -8.07
N ALA A 217 9.99 5.08 -8.49
CA ALA A 217 11.13 5.13 -7.60
C ALA A 217 12.15 6.17 -8.09
N TYR A 218 12.66 6.97 -7.18
CA TYR A 218 13.74 7.89 -7.47
C TYR A 218 15.10 7.21 -7.30
N MET A 219 15.89 7.25 -8.34
CA MET A 219 17.23 6.68 -8.40
C MET A 219 18.27 7.65 -9.04
N GLY A 220 18.03 8.96 -8.95
CA GLY A 220 18.89 9.96 -9.55
C GLY A 220 19.03 9.75 -11.07
N GLN A 221 20.26 9.62 -11.54
CA GLN A 221 20.58 9.34 -12.94
C GLN A 221 20.67 7.84 -13.25
N THR A 222 20.46 6.98 -12.25
CA THR A 222 20.49 5.53 -12.44
C THR A 222 19.22 5.07 -13.14
N SER A 223 19.35 4.33 -14.23
CA SER A 223 18.24 3.74 -14.98
C SER A 223 18.31 2.22 -14.90
N VAL A 224 17.14 1.59 -14.96
CA VAL A 224 17.04 0.12 -15.04
C VAL A 224 17.00 -0.28 -16.50
N SER A 225 17.99 -1.05 -16.93
CA SER A 225 18.06 -1.59 -18.29
C SER A 225 17.43 -2.99 -18.36
N ASP A 226 17.10 -3.44 -19.58
CA ASP A 226 16.54 -4.78 -19.81
C ASP A 226 17.44 -5.90 -19.27
N LYS A 227 18.75 -5.67 -19.20
CA LYS A 227 19.70 -6.63 -18.62
C LYS A 227 19.46 -6.92 -17.14
N GLU A 228 18.88 -5.95 -16.42
CA GLU A 228 18.64 -6.02 -14.99
C GLU A 228 17.25 -6.57 -14.65
N PHE A 229 16.33 -6.63 -15.63
CA PHE A 229 14.98 -7.16 -15.41
C PHE A 229 15.01 -8.57 -14.85
N LYS A 230 15.86 -9.44 -15.41
CA LYS A 230 15.99 -10.82 -14.95
C LYS A 230 16.44 -10.91 -13.49
N GLU A 231 17.34 -10.05 -13.06
CA GLU A 231 17.81 -10.00 -11.68
C GLU A 231 16.69 -9.54 -10.73
N LEU A 232 15.97 -8.47 -11.07
CA LEU A 232 14.80 -8.00 -10.30
C LEU A 232 13.72 -9.09 -10.20
N GLN A 233 13.42 -9.79 -11.29
CA GLN A 233 12.49 -10.92 -11.31
C GLN A 233 12.95 -12.05 -10.38
N GLN A 234 14.24 -12.37 -10.37
CA GLN A 234 14.80 -13.39 -9.47
C GLN A 234 14.69 -12.96 -8.00
N MET A 235 14.91 -11.68 -7.69
CA MET A 235 14.76 -11.15 -6.34
C MET A 235 13.30 -11.26 -5.88
N VAL A 236 12.34 -10.86 -6.72
CA VAL A 236 10.91 -11.02 -6.42
C VAL A 236 10.54 -12.49 -6.25
N THR A 237 11.02 -13.37 -7.13
CA THR A 237 10.76 -14.82 -7.02
C THR A 237 11.26 -15.39 -5.70
N LYS A 238 12.43 -14.95 -5.21
CA LYS A 238 12.94 -15.36 -3.89
C LYS A 238 11.99 -14.92 -2.76
N MET A 239 11.49 -13.67 -2.82
CA MET A 239 10.53 -13.17 -1.83
C MET A 239 9.20 -13.93 -1.89
N CYS A 240 8.71 -14.27 -3.09
CA CYS A 240 7.51 -15.10 -3.25
C CYS A 240 7.69 -16.50 -2.65
N ASN A 241 8.83 -17.11 -2.88
CA ASN A 241 9.15 -18.44 -2.33
C ASN A 241 9.30 -18.44 -0.80
N ALA A 242 9.75 -17.31 -0.22
CA ALA A 242 9.85 -17.13 1.23
C ALA A 242 8.48 -16.95 1.90
N LYS A 243 7.42 -16.67 1.14
CA LYS A 243 6.04 -16.52 1.64
C LYS A 243 5.93 -15.51 2.79
N HIS A 244 6.58 -14.38 2.64
CA HIS A 244 6.48 -13.29 3.62
C HIS A 244 5.04 -12.83 3.77
N LYS A 245 4.55 -12.76 5.01
CA LYS A 245 3.24 -12.19 5.31
C LYS A 245 3.21 -10.72 4.97
N PHE A 246 2.05 -10.21 4.57
CA PHE A 246 1.77 -8.79 4.58
C PHE A 246 1.20 -8.42 5.95
N GLU A 247 2.02 -7.78 6.76
CA GLU A 247 1.70 -7.39 8.12
C GLU A 247 1.30 -5.91 8.15
N ARG A 248 0.11 -5.62 8.66
CA ARG A 248 -0.46 -4.29 8.75
C ARG A 248 -0.20 -3.69 10.11
N LEU A 249 0.24 -2.43 10.15
CA LEU A 249 0.40 -1.68 11.40
C LEU A 249 -0.20 -0.27 11.25
N ALA A 250 -1.05 0.12 12.19
CA ALA A 250 -1.53 1.50 12.30
C ALA A 250 -0.48 2.36 13.03
N LEU A 251 -0.17 3.52 12.45
CA LEU A 251 0.91 4.41 12.88
C LEU A 251 0.41 5.85 12.93
N THR A 252 0.89 6.61 13.89
CA THR A 252 0.63 8.06 13.92
C THR A 252 1.43 8.77 12.83
N LYS A 253 1.04 9.99 12.52
CA LYS A 253 1.76 10.84 11.56
C LYS A 253 3.23 11.00 11.93
N GLU A 254 3.52 11.18 13.21
CA GLU A 254 4.88 11.36 13.74
C GLU A 254 5.70 10.08 13.58
N GLU A 255 5.13 8.91 13.91
CA GLU A 255 5.79 7.61 13.74
C GLU A 255 6.10 7.35 12.25
N LEU A 256 5.20 7.74 11.35
CA LEU A 256 5.41 7.62 9.90
C LEU A 256 6.50 8.57 9.40
N LEU A 257 6.50 9.82 9.86
CA LEU A 257 7.53 10.80 9.48
C LEU A 257 8.92 10.36 9.97
N GLU A 258 9.03 9.78 11.17
CA GLU A 258 10.25 9.16 11.67
C GLU A 258 10.67 7.97 10.82
N MET A 259 9.75 7.04 10.58
CA MET A 259 9.98 5.81 9.81
C MET A 259 10.48 6.07 8.40
N PHE A 260 9.92 7.07 7.72
CA PHE A 260 10.23 7.42 6.33
C PHE A 260 11.10 8.66 6.19
N SER A 261 11.78 9.09 7.26
CA SER A 261 12.62 10.32 7.27
C SER A 261 13.70 10.34 6.18
N TYR A 262 14.19 9.18 5.76
CA TYR A 262 15.16 9.02 4.66
C TYR A 262 14.57 9.30 3.27
N ASN A 263 13.23 9.27 3.13
CA ASN A 263 12.53 9.32 1.85
C ASN A 263 11.67 10.58 1.72
N PRO A 264 12.15 11.63 1.04
CA PRO A 264 11.42 12.90 0.92
C PRO A 264 10.09 12.78 0.19
N PHE A 265 9.90 11.77 -0.68
CA PHE A 265 8.63 11.54 -1.36
C PHE A 265 7.57 11.02 -0.38
N LYS A 266 7.92 10.05 0.46
CA LYS A 266 7.00 9.53 1.47
C LYS A 266 6.70 10.57 2.55
N THR A 267 7.70 11.30 3.03
CA THR A 267 7.46 12.37 4.02
C THR A 267 6.56 13.46 3.48
N ALA A 268 6.71 13.82 2.21
CA ALA A 268 5.85 14.79 1.57
C ALA A 268 4.39 14.29 1.44
N ILE A 269 4.18 13.02 1.05
CA ILE A 269 2.86 12.39 1.02
C ILE A 269 2.24 12.40 2.42
N ILE A 270 2.99 11.97 3.45
CA ILE A 270 2.51 11.93 4.83
C ILE A 270 2.11 13.33 5.30
N GLN A 271 2.95 14.35 5.06
CA GLN A 271 2.68 15.72 5.46
C GLN A 271 1.43 16.30 4.80
N SER A 272 1.21 15.99 3.52
CA SER A 272 0.09 16.54 2.75
C SER A 272 -1.23 15.78 2.93
N LYS A 273 -1.17 14.47 3.19
CA LYS A 273 -2.36 13.60 3.17
C LYS A 273 -2.77 13.09 4.54
N VAL A 274 -1.88 13.03 5.53
CA VAL A 274 -2.21 12.56 6.87
C VAL A 274 -2.48 13.75 7.79
N PRO A 275 -3.71 13.98 8.26
CA PRO A 275 -4.02 15.06 9.20
C PRO A 275 -3.25 14.92 10.52
N ASP A 276 -2.95 16.05 11.16
CA ASP A 276 -2.31 16.04 12.48
C ASP A 276 -3.20 15.34 13.51
N GLY A 277 -2.61 14.52 14.36
CA GLY A 277 -3.32 13.75 15.37
C GLY A 277 -4.08 12.53 14.82
N SER A 278 -4.02 12.27 13.51
CA SER A 278 -4.61 11.08 12.91
C SER A 278 -3.60 9.93 12.75
N MET A 279 -4.12 8.78 12.40
CA MET A 279 -3.35 7.57 12.12
C MET A 279 -3.64 7.08 10.71
N THR A 280 -2.64 6.49 10.07
CA THR A 280 -2.83 5.67 8.88
C THR A 280 -1.99 4.41 8.99
N THR A 281 -1.84 3.65 7.91
CA THR A 281 -1.18 2.36 7.99
C THR A 281 0.08 2.28 7.15
N ALA A 282 0.99 1.43 7.59
CA ALA A 282 2.05 0.87 6.77
C ALA A 282 1.95 -0.65 6.75
N TYR A 283 2.54 -1.26 5.74
CA TYR A 283 2.62 -2.71 5.61
C TYR A 283 4.06 -3.16 5.51
N ARG A 284 4.36 -4.25 6.24
CA ARG A 284 5.64 -4.96 6.15
C ARG A 284 5.45 -6.27 5.39
N SER A 285 6.33 -6.55 4.42
CA SER A 285 6.42 -7.87 3.79
C SER A 285 7.88 -8.20 3.47
N GLY A 286 8.47 -9.08 4.27
CA GLY A 286 9.91 -9.36 4.18
C GLY A 286 10.73 -8.08 4.37
N PRO A 287 11.58 -7.71 3.39
CA PRO A 287 12.51 -6.58 3.55
C PRO A 287 11.84 -5.21 3.37
N ILE A 288 10.61 -5.15 2.87
CA ILE A 288 9.92 -3.87 2.63
C ILE A 288 9.00 -3.53 3.79
N ILE A 289 9.03 -2.26 4.19
CA ILE A 289 7.96 -1.59 4.93
C ILE A 289 7.55 -0.38 4.10
N ASP A 290 6.27 -0.29 3.77
CA ASP A 290 5.78 0.78 2.90
C ASP A 290 4.53 1.45 3.46
N LEU A 291 4.41 2.76 3.21
CA LEU A 291 3.21 3.55 3.49
C LEU A 291 2.08 3.08 2.56
N CYS A 292 1.04 2.50 3.11
CA CYS A 292 -0.03 1.91 2.35
C CYS A 292 -1.28 1.70 3.20
N MET A 293 -2.46 1.90 2.63
CA MET A 293 -3.73 1.61 3.30
C MET A 293 -4.20 0.17 3.11
N GLY A 294 -3.62 -0.55 2.16
CA GLY A 294 -4.03 -1.91 1.83
C GLY A 294 -5.36 -1.97 1.04
N PRO A 295 -6.06 -3.10 1.05
CA PRO A 295 -5.56 -4.37 1.56
C PRO A 295 -4.50 -5.02 0.68
N HIS A 296 -3.87 -6.06 1.21
CA HIS A 296 -2.92 -6.92 0.50
C HIS A 296 -3.31 -8.39 0.54
N VAL A 297 -2.69 -9.18 -0.34
CA VAL A 297 -2.78 -10.65 -0.24
C VAL A 297 -2.14 -11.13 1.08
N PRO A 298 -2.55 -12.29 1.63
CA PRO A 298 -2.04 -12.76 2.93
C PRO A 298 -0.53 -12.91 3.02
N ASP A 299 0.09 -13.33 1.93
CA ASP A 299 1.54 -13.53 1.85
C ASP A 299 2.05 -13.42 0.40
N SER A 300 3.35 -13.15 0.24
CA SER A 300 4.00 -13.02 -1.05
C SER A 300 3.96 -14.29 -1.90
N GLY A 301 3.76 -15.45 -1.30
CA GLY A 301 3.65 -16.74 -2.00
C GLY A 301 2.37 -16.88 -2.84
N ARG A 302 1.43 -15.90 -2.73
CA ARG A 302 0.28 -15.80 -3.63
C ARG A 302 0.69 -15.39 -5.04
N VAL A 303 1.77 -14.65 -5.20
CA VAL A 303 2.32 -14.21 -6.49
C VAL A 303 3.13 -15.36 -7.09
N LYS A 304 2.51 -16.12 -7.99
CA LYS A 304 3.10 -17.33 -8.59
C LYS A 304 3.97 -17.04 -9.81
N ALA A 305 3.71 -15.96 -10.49
CA ALA A 305 4.49 -15.50 -11.64
C ALA A 305 4.66 -13.98 -11.55
N PHE A 306 5.82 -13.51 -11.96
CA PHE A 306 6.17 -12.10 -11.93
C PHE A 306 7.13 -11.80 -13.09
N GLU A 307 6.84 -10.73 -13.82
CA GLU A 307 7.68 -10.29 -14.92
C GLU A 307 7.80 -8.77 -14.93
N VAL A 308 9.01 -8.28 -15.19
CA VAL A 308 9.29 -6.87 -15.48
C VAL A 308 9.22 -6.69 -16.98
N LEU A 309 8.23 -5.95 -17.46
CA LEU A 309 7.98 -5.77 -18.89
C LEU A 309 8.77 -4.59 -19.46
N ARG A 310 8.92 -3.52 -18.69
CA ARG A 310 9.66 -2.34 -19.11
C ARG A 310 10.03 -1.44 -17.94
N ALA A 311 11.06 -0.64 -18.13
CA ALA A 311 11.36 0.52 -17.29
C ALA A 311 11.30 1.78 -18.18
N SER A 312 10.87 2.89 -17.62
CA SER A 312 10.89 4.19 -18.27
C SER A 312 11.19 5.26 -17.24
N SER A 313 11.90 6.29 -17.64
CA SER A 313 11.99 7.46 -16.78
C SER A 313 10.64 8.20 -16.84
N ALA A 314 10.24 8.73 -15.69
CA ALA A 314 9.01 9.52 -15.62
C ALA A 314 9.18 10.89 -16.30
N TYR A 315 10.43 11.37 -16.47
CA TYR A 315 10.83 12.63 -17.12
C TYR A 315 12.27 12.57 -17.66
#